data_2bd731796a610066025f3333ec08804a
#
_entry.id   2bd731796a610066025f3333ec08804a
#
_cell.length_a   1.000
_cell.length_b   1.000
_cell.length_c   1.000
_cell.angle_alpha   90.00
_cell.angle_beta   90.00
_cell.angle_gamma   90.00
#
_symmetry.space_group_name_H-M   'P 1'
#
loop_
_entity.id
_entity.type
_entity.pdbx_description
1 polymer ?
#
loop_
_entity_poly.entity_id
_entity_poly.type
_entity_poly.pdbx_seq_one_letter_code
_entity_poly.pdbx_strand_id
1 'polypeptide(L)'
;MKILMIHGPGKKLIQRGLGPLQPGAELVYPTAPFSLGSSGGTSELRDRHGAWTWFETESIDGLYHGLEGGLSSIGSILKHSGPSDGVVGFSEGAAAAAMVASLLEKNRKDAFDRLEAEGGIPYPSCFATLDHPPLKFVVNFSGYTASHPAYRAFYDPSIRTPTLHFLGSMDNVVDENASMRLVESCQELEGEKKPIVIWHAGGHVVPSGKRELAAVVHFIKSNGS
;
A
#
# COMPACT_ATOMS: atom_id res chain seq x y z
N MET A 1 14.99 9.34 9.33
CA MET A 1 14.21 8.49 8.43
C MET A 1 12.74 8.69 8.74
N LYS A 2 11.93 8.97 7.72
CA LYS A 2 10.48 9.16 7.86
C LYS A 2 9.75 8.04 7.14
N ILE A 3 8.75 7.45 7.78
CA ILE A 3 7.99 6.30 7.26
C ILE A 3 6.50 6.61 7.29
N LEU A 4 5.84 6.51 6.15
CA LEU A 4 4.40 6.64 6.04
C LEU A 4 3.72 5.30 6.37
N MET A 5 2.73 5.32 7.26
CA MET A 5 2.03 4.14 7.76
C MET A 5 0.58 4.13 7.28
N ILE A 6 0.29 3.38 6.20
CA ILE A 6 -1.04 3.36 5.56
C ILE A 6 -1.84 2.19 6.13
N HIS A 7 -2.91 2.51 6.86
CA HIS A 7 -3.78 1.50 7.49
C HIS A 7 -4.78 0.90 6.49
N GLY A 8 -5.23 -0.33 6.74
CA GLY A 8 -6.46 -0.87 6.17
C GLY A 8 -7.71 -0.41 6.94
N PRO A 9 -8.88 -0.93 6.64
CA PRO A 9 -10.08 -0.68 7.43
C PRO A 9 -9.80 -1.06 8.90
N GLY A 10 -9.70 -0.06 9.78
CA GLY A 10 -9.30 -0.29 11.18
C GLY A 10 -7.88 0.16 11.52
N LYS A 11 -7.63 1.46 11.50
CA LYS A 11 -6.36 2.13 11.80
C LYS A 11 -5.54 1.53 12.98
N LYS A 12 -6.21 1.00 14.00
CA LYS A 12 -5.58 0.50 15.23
C LYS A 12 -4.67 -0.73 15.00
N LEU A 13 -4.88 -1.52 13.96
CA LEU A 13 -4.12 -2.76 13.75
C LEU A 13 -2.66 -2.48 13.40
N ILE A 14 -2.40 -1.55 12.48
CA ILE A 14 -1.03 -1.21 12.10
C ILE A 14 -0.28 -0.51 13.24
N GLN A 15 -0.96 0.32 14.03
CA GLN A 15 -0.36 0.99 15.19
C GLN A 15 0.02 0.01 16.30
N ARG A 16 -0.79 -1.05 16.53
CA ARG A 16 -0.54 -2.05 17.58
C ARG A 16 0.50 -3.09 17.16
N GLY A 17 0.53 -3.47 15.88
CA GLY A 17 1.37 -4.57 15.39
C GLY A 17 2.86 -4.23 15.35
N LEU A 18 3.21 -3.00 15.05
CA LEU A 18 4.60 -2.65 14.73
C LEU A 18 5.35 -1.91 15.83
N GLY A 19 4.67 -1.35 16.84
CA GLY A 19 5.33 -0.60 17.91
C GLY A 19 6.33 0.45 17.38
N PRO A 20 7.36 0.81 18.12
CA PRO A 20 8.46 1.64 17.63
C PRO A 20 9.38 0.80 16.75
N LEU A 21 9.24 0.90 15.41
CA LEU A 21 10.01 0.13 14.41
C LEU A 21 11.52 0.35 14.50
N GLN A 22 11.95 1.56 14.86
CA GLN A 22 13.36 1.90 14.98
C GLN A 22 13.53 3.17 15.83
N PRO A 23 14.47 3.22 16.80
CA PRO A 23 14.82 4.45 17.49
C PRO A 23 15.22 5.54 16.48
N GLY A 24 14.57 6.70 16.56
CA GLY A 24 14.84 7.84 15.66
C GLY A 24 14.10 7.83 14.32
N ALA A 25 13.24 6.85 14.04
CA ALA A 25 12.34 6.93 12.90
C ALA A 25 11.09 7.75 13.25
N GLU A 26 10.75 8.70 12.38
CA GLU A 26 9.48 9.42 12.41
C GLU A 26 8.42 8.59 11.68
N LEU A 27 7.36 8.20 12.38
CA LEU A 27 6.25 7.42 11.82
C LEU A 27 5.04 8.33 11.63
N VAL A 28 4.59 8.48 10.38
CA VAL A 28 3.42 9.29 10.02
C VAL A 28 2.22 8.37 9.84
N TYR A 29 1.19 8.53 10.64
CA TYR A 29 -0.05 7.74 10.63
C TYR A 29 -1.23 8.57 10.12
N PRO A 30 -1.44 8.68 8.81
CA PRO A 30 -2.59 9.38 8.27
C PRO A 30 -3.89 8.64 8.58
N THR A 31 -5.00 9.36 8.53
CA THR A 31 -6.34 8.80 8.51
C THR A 31 -6.86 8.83 7.08
N ALA A 32 -7.41 7.73 6.61
CA ALA A 32 -8.05 7.66 5.30
C ALA A 32 -9.23 8.64 5.19
N PRO A 33 -9.56 9.14 3.99
CA PRO A 33 -10.53 10.23 3.83
C PRO A 33 -11.99 9.79 3.95
N PHE A 34 -12.31 8.51 3.73
CA PHE A 34 -13.70 8.05 3.68
C PHE A 34 -14.07 7.26 4.93
N SER A 35 -15.19 7.64 5.57
CA SER A 35 -15.73 6.92 6.73
C SER A 35 -16.67 5.81 6.28
N LEU A 36 -16.45 4.58 6.73
CA LEU A 36 -17.30 3.42 6.44
C LEU A 36 -18.63 3.40 7.24
N GLY A 37 -18.87 4.37 8.11
CA GLY A 37 -20.09 4.42 8.95
C GLY A 37 -21.16 5.41 8.50
N SER A 38 -20.97 6.13 7.39
CA SER A 38 -21.83 7.27 7.00
C SER A 38 -22.96 6.93 6.01
N SER A 39 -22.94 5.78 5.39
CA SER A 39 -23.97 5.38 4.42
C SER A 39 -24.90 4.36 5.06
N GLY A 40 -26.21 4.65 5.10
CA GLY A 40 -27.31 3.90 5.72
C GLY A 40 -27.39 2.38 5.50
N GLY A 41 -26.34 1.66 5.82
CA GLY A 41 -26.19 0.23 5.67
C GLY A 41 -26.80 -0.58 6.80
N THR A 42 -26.99 -1.88 6.55
CA THR A 42 -27.53 -2.90 7.44
C THR A 42 -26.79 -3.02 8.78
N SER A 43 -27.38 -3.68 9.78
CA SER A 43 -26.88 -3.78 11.16
C SER A 43 -25.42 -4.28 11.30
N GLU A 44 -24.91 -5.07 10.34
CA GLU A 44 -23.53 -5.55 10.31
C GLU A 44 -22.49 -4.45 10.03
N LEU A 45 -22.90 -3.35 9.39
CA LEU A 45 -22.05 -2.18 9.14
C LEU A 45 -21.97 -1.22 10.34
N ARG A 46 -22.91 -1.33 11.31
CA ARG A 46 -22.92 -0.49 12.52
C ARG A 46 -21.77 -0.80 13.47
N ASP A 47 -21.20 -1.99 13.44
CA ASP A 47 -20.03 -2.37 14.23
C ASP A 47 -18.72 -1.76 13.70
N ARG A 48 -18.74 -1.14 12.53
CA ARG A 48 -17.60 -0.43 11.92
C ARG A 48 -17.50 1.06 12.30
N HIS A 49 -18.18 1.50 13.35
CA HIS A 49 -18.06 2.88 13.84
C HIS A 49 -16.59 3.25 14.10
N GLY A 50 -16.09 4.22 13.32
CA GLY A 50 -14.70 4.68 13.37
C GLY A 50 -13.75 3.91 12.45
N ALA A 51 -14.23 3.10 11.51
CA ALA A 51 -13.44 2.56 10.42
C ALA A 51 -13.39 3.56 9.24
N TRP A 52 -12.22 3.66 8.62
CA TRP A 52 -11.93 4.57 7.52
C TRP A 52 -11.28 3.79 6.39
N THR A 53 -11.57 4.16 5.14
CA THR A 53 -11.07 3.52 3.93
C THR A 53 -10.44 4.55 2.98
N TRP A 54 -9.44 4.11 2.23
CA TRP A 54 -8.80 4.91 1.18
C TRP A 54 -9.61 4.88 -0.11
N PHE A 55 -10.30 3.77 -0.37
CA PHE A 55 -11.18 3.55 -1.51
C PHE A 55 -12.08 2.35 -1.26
N GLU A 56 -13.17 2.26 -1.97
CA GLU A 56 -14.10 1.12 -1.91
C GLU A 56 -13.77 0.12 -3.02
N THR A 57 -13.60 -1.17 -2.66
CA THR A 57 -13.21 -2.24 -3.58
C THR A 57 -14.40 -3.07 -4.08
N GLU A 58 -15.57 -2.95 -3.45
CA GLU A 58 -16.76 -3.74 -3.74
C GLU A 58 -17.73 -3.01 -4.69
N SER A 59 -17.23 -2.61 -5.87
CA SER A 59 -18.08 -2.01 -6.90
C SER A 59 -18.51 -3.04 -7.95
N ILE A 60 -19.72 -2.86 -8.51
CA ILE A 60 -20.30 -3.76 -9.53
C ILE A 60 -19.45 -3.78 -10.81
N ASP A 61 -18.80 -2.66 -11.14
CA ASP A 61 -17.93 -2.50 -12.30
C ASP A 61 -16.48 -2.96 -12.05
N GLY A 62 -16.14 -3.38 -10.83
CA GLY A 62 -14.80 -3.80 -10.43
C GLY A 62 -13.82 -2.63 -10.25
N LEU A 63 -14.28 -1.40 -10.37
CA LEU A 63 -13.46 -0.21 -10.14
C LEU A 63 -13.43 0.19 -8.66
N TYR A 64 -12.35 0.79 -8.23
CA TYR A 64 -12.19 1.30 -6.86
C TYR A 64 -12.80 2.69 -6.74
N HIS A 65 -13.98 2.78 -6.13
CA HIS A 65 -14.62 4.06 -5.90
C HIS A 65 -13.83 4.88 -4.87
N GLY A 66 -13.60 6.15 -5.19
CA GLY A 66 -12.84 7.06 -4.33
C GLY A 66 -11.31 6.90 -4.41
N LEU A 67 -10.76 6.03 -5.27
CA LEU A 67 -9.31 5.83 -5.39
C LEU A 67 -8.55 7.14 -5.62
N GLU A 68 -9.03 8.02 -6.50
CA GLU A 68 -8.40 9.32 -6.75
C GLU A 68 -8.38 10.18 -5.48
N GLY A 69 -9.47 10.21 -4.71
CA GLY A 69 -9.56 10.93 -3.45
C GLY A 69 -8.62 10.36 -2.39
N GLY A 70 -8.53 9.04 -2.29
CA GLY A 70 -7.58 8.36 -1.40
C GLY A 70 -6.12 8.67 -1.75
N LEU A 71 -5.77 8.56 -3.02
CA LEU A 71 -4.43 8.89 -3.51
C LEU A 71 -4.12 10.38 -3.34
N SER A 72 -5.09 11.27 -3.59
CA SER A 72 -4.94 12.72 -3.35
C SER A 72 -4.69 13.03 -1.88
N SER A 73 -5.37 12.34 -0.97
CA SER A 73 -5.12 12.47 0.47
C SER A 73 -3.68 12.06 0.82
N ILE A 74 -3.21 10.92 0.30
CA ILE A 74 -1.83 10.47 0.52
C ILE A 74 -0.81 11.45 -0.10
N GLY A 75 -1.03 11.89 -1.33
CA GLY A 75 -0.17 12.88 -2.01
C GLY A 75 -0.08 14.19 -1.24
N SER A 76 -1.20 14.67 -0.69
CA SER A 76 -1.25 15.85 0.17
C SER A 76 -0.42 15.67 1.44
N ILE A 77 -0.48 14.50 2.07
CA ILE A 77 0.31 14.18 3.26
C ILE A 77 1.81 14.17 2.94
N LEU A 78 2.21 13.52 1.85
CA LEU A 78 3.60 13.50 1.39
C LEU A 78 4.12 14.92 1.11
N LYS A 79 3.29 15.76 0.50
CA LYS A 79 3.62 17.17 0.22
C LYS A 79 3.82 17.99 1.49
N HIS A 80 2.93 17.85 2.48
CA HIS A 80 2.96 18.71 3.68
C HIS A 80 3.88 18.18 4.77
N SER A 81 4.03 16.85 4.90
CA SER A 81 4.92 16.24 5.89
C SER A 81 6.38 16.19 5.42
N GLY A 82 6.64 16.57 4.16
CA GLY A 82 7.94 16.38 3.52
C GLY A 82 8.18 14.93 3.11
N PRO A 83 9.28 14.65 2.39
CA PRO A 83 9.51 13.36 1.78
C PRO A 83 9.59 12.25 2.83
N SER A 84 8.93 11.12 2.50
CA SER A 84 9.05 9.87 3.24
C SER A 84 10.12 8.98 2.62
N ASP A 85 10.94 8.34 3.45
CA ASP A 85 11.94 7.38 2.97
C ASP A 85 11.30 6.07 2.51
N GLY A 86 10.20 5.66 3.16
CA GLY A 86 9.50 4.45 2.83
C GLY A 86 8.04 4.46 3.27
N VAL A 87 7.34 3.43 2.88
CA VAL A 87 5.94 3.23 3.26
C VAL A 87 5.71 1.83 3.82
N VAL A 88 4.84 1.74 4.81
CA VAL A 88 4.37 0.48 5.39
C VAL A 88 2.85 0.46 5.30
N GLY A 89 2.29 -0.60 4.73
CA GLY A 89 0.86 -0.75 4.55
C GLY A 89 0.30 -2.06 5.09
N PHE A 90 -0.98 -2.05 5.45
CA PHE A 90 -1.72 -3.24 5.84
C PHE A 90 -3.02 -3.36 5.04
N SER A 91 -3.29 -4.54 4.47
CA SER A 91 -4.53 -4.82 3.74
C SER A 91 -4.73 -3.84 2.58
N GLU A 92 -5.86 -3.13 2.52
CA GLU A 92 -6.10 -2.02 1.58
C GLU A 92 -4.98 -0.97 1.62
N GLY A 93 -4.45 -0.66 2.82
CA GLY A 93 -3.31 0.24 2.96
C GLY A 93 -2.02 -0.30 2.35
N ALA A 94 -1.85 -1.62 2.26
CA ALA A 94 -0.72 -2.22 1.55
C ALA A 94 -0.90 -2.15 0.02
N ALA A 95 -2.14 -2.33 -0.47
CA ALA A 95 -2.45 -2.08 -1.88
C ALA A 95 -2.17 -0.62 -2.25
N ALA A 96 -2.64 0.34 -1.42
CA ALA A 96 -2.34 1.76 -1.60
C ALA A 96 -0.84 2.06 -1.53
N ALA A 97 -0.10 1.44 -0.60
CA ALA A 97 1.35 1.61 -0.46
C ALA A 97 2.12 1.20 -1.72
N ALA A 98 1.73 0.07 -2.33
CA ALA A 98 2.31 -0.39 -3.59
C ALA A 98 1.99 0.58 -4.76
N MET A 99 0.74 1.07 -4.84
CA MET A 99 0.35 2.08 -5.83
C MET A 99 1.17 3.37 -5.66
N VAL A 100 1.33 3.85 -4.42
CA VAL A 100 2.11 5.06 -4.12
C VAL A 100 3.58 4.87 -4.49
N ALA A 101 4.18 3.73 -4.17
CA ALA A 101 5.55 3.42 -4.58
C ALA A 101 5.71 3.48 -6.10
N SER A 102 4.79 2.84 -6.82
CA SER A 102 4.74 2.88 -8.28
C SER A 102 4.65 4.31 -8.81
N LEU A 103 3.71 5.12 -8.30
CA LEU A 103 3.52 6.50 -8.76
C LEU A 103 4.74 7.41 -8.53
N LEU A 104 5.56 7.12 -7.53
CA LEU A 104 6.76 7.88 -7.22
C LEU A 104 8.00 7.42 -8.02
N GLU A 105 7.89 6.33 -8.79
CA GLU A 105 8.97 5.88 -9.65
C GLU A 105 9.12 6.77 -10.89
N LYS A 106 10.37 6.92 -11.33
CA LYS A 106 10.68 7.66 -12.56
C LYS A 106 9.98 7.03 -13.77
N ASN A 107 9.43 7.86 -14.65
CA ASN A 107 8.78 7.46 -15.90
C ASN A 107 7.49 6.62 -15.72
N ARG A 108 6.95 6.51 -14.49
CA ARG A 108 5.68 5.81 -14.28
C ARG A 108 4.52 6.49 -15.02
N LYS A 109 4.53 7.81 -15.08
CA LYS A 109 3.54 8.58 -15.83
C LYS A 109 3.45 8.14 -17.31
N ASP A 110 4.57 7.83 -17.96
CA ASP A 110 4.59 7.41 -19.36
C ASP A 110 3.83 6.08 -19.55
N ALA A 111 3.86 5.19 -18.56
CA ALA A 111 3.09 3.95 -18.58
C ALA A 111 1.57 4.22 -18.49
N PHE A 112 1.18 5.16 -17.60
CA PHE A 112 -0.22 5.59 -17.52
C PHE A 112 -0.68 6.22 -18.83
N ASP A 113 0.07 7.18 -19.39
CA ASP A 113 -0.28 7.87 -20.64
C ASP A 113 -0.45 6.88 -21.81
N ARG A 114 0.40 5.85 -21.87
CA ARG A 114 0.29 4.78 -22.87
C ARG A 114 -0.96 3.92 -22.66
N LEU A 115 -1.21 3.46 -21.43
CA LEU A 115 -2.29 2.53 -21.12
C LEU A 115 -3.66 3.21 -21.01
N GLU A 116 -3.72 4.52 -20.79
CA GLU A 116 -4.96 5.29 -20.84
C GLU A 116 -5.66 5.16 -22.20
N ALA A 117 -4.89 5.17 -23.29
CA ALA A 117 -5.41 4.92 -24.63
C ALA A 117 -6.01 3.51 -24.83
N GLU A 118 -5.64 2.55 -23.96
CA GLU A 118 -6.14 1.18 -23.94
C GLU A 118 -7.28 0.97 -22.90
N GLY A 119 -7.81 2.05 -22.31
CA GLY A 119 -8.87 1.99 -21.29
C GLY A 119 -8.36 1.98 -19.85
N GLY A 120 -7.08 2.32 -19.64
CA GLY A 120 -6.52 2.56 -18.31
C GLY A 120 -7.04 3.85 -17.68
N ILE A 121 -6.84 3.99 -16.37
CA ILE A 121 -7.10 5.28 -15.70
C ILE A 121 -5.98 6.29 -16.02
N PRO A 122 -6.27 7.59 -15.99
CA PRO A 122 -5.23 8.62 -16.12
C PRO A 122 -4.26 8.59 -14.93
N TYR A 123 -3.05 9.12 -15.16
CA TYR A 123 -2.09 9.31 -14.05
C TYR A 123 -2.67 10.28 -13.00
N PRO A 124 -2.67 9.91 -11.70
CA PRO A 124 -3.26 10.75 -10.65
C PRO A 124 -2.63 12.13 -10.60
N SER A 125 -3.46 13.16 -10.78
CA SER A 125 -3.02 14.56 -10.93
C SER A 125 -2.23 15.09 -9.74
N CYS A 126 -2.56 14.63 -8.54
CA CYS A 126 -1.86 15.00 -7.30
C CYS A 126 -0.40 14.53 -7.25
N PHE A 127 -0.06 13.42 -7.94
CA PHE A 127 1.31 12.94 -8.06
C PHE A 127 2.07 13.59 -9.23
N ALA A 128 1.38 14.10 -10.25
CA ALA A 128 2.02 14.79 -11.37
C ALA A 128 2.75 16.08 -10.96
N THR A 129 2.31 16.71 -9.86
CA THR A 129 2.88 17.96 -9.34
C THR A 129 3.62 17.76 -8.01
N LEU A 130 3.76 16.51 -7.54
CA LEU A 130 4.41 16.19 -6.29
C LEU A 130 5.93 16.09 -6.49
N ASP A 131 6.67 16.99 -5.84
CA ASP A 131 8.14 16.90 -5.78
C ASP A 131 8.55 15.98 -4.63
N HIS A 132 8.64 14.69 -4.94
CA HIS A 132 8.99 13.64 -3.98
C HIS A 132 9.94 12.64 -4.65
N PRO A 133 11.06 12.29 -4.02
CA PRO A 133 11.96 11.26 -4.55
C PRO A 133 11.25 9.88 -4.54
N PRO A 134 11.68 8.93 -5.37
CA PRO A 134 11.22 7.55 -5.25
C PRO A 134 11.41 7.02 -3.82
N LEU A 135 10.49 6.20 -3.36
CA LEU A 135 10.62 5.55 -2.05
C LEU A 135 11.80 4.58 -2.05
N LYS A 136 12.48 4.48 -0.91
CA LYS A 136 13.60 3.57 -0.71
C LYS A 136 13.13 2.14 -0.43
N PHE A 137 11.94 1.97 0.12
CA PHE A 137 11.36 0.65 0.44
C PHE A 137 9.84 0.70 0.65
N VAL A 138 9.22 -0.49 0.51
CA VAL A 138 7.82 -0.76 0.87
C VAL A 138 7.75 -2.00 1.75
N VAL A 139 6.95 -1.96 2.82
CA VAL A 139 6.58 -3.14 3.59
C VAL A 139 5.07 -3.36 3.50
N ASN A 140 4.67 -4.48 2.96
CA ASN A 140 3.28 -4.85 2.73
C ASN A 140 2.87 -5.99 3.67
N PHE A 141 1.82 -5.78 4.45
CA PHE A 141 1.16 -6.81 5.24
C PHE A 141 -0.18 -7.14 4.59
N SER A 142 -0.39 -8.36 4.13
CA SER A 142 -1.61 -8.82 3.46
C SER A 142 -2.05 -7.87 2.32
N GLY A 143 -1.10 -7.42 1.49
CA GLY A 143 -1.37 -6.55 0.35
C GLY A 143 -1.88 -7.36 -0.86
N TYR A 144 -2.49 -6.66 -1.81
CA TYR A 144 -3.03 -7.25 -3.03
C TYR A 144 -2.99 -6.27 -4.21
N THR A 145 -3.06 -6.80 -5.43
CA THR A 145 -3.20 -5.98 -6.64
C THR A 145 -4.66 -5.61 -6.90
N ALA A 146 -4.88 -4.43 -7.46
CA ALA A 146 -6.15 -4.12 -8.11
C ALA A 146 -6.30 -5.00 -9.36
N SER A 147 -7.39 -5.78 -9.43
CA SER A 147 -7.59 -6.79 -10.46
C SER A 147 -8.12 -6.24 -11.79
N HIS A 148 -8.80 -5.07 -11.76
CA HIS A 148 -9.39 -4.50 -12.96
C HIS A 148 -8.29 -4.00 -13.92
N PRO A 149 -8.39 -4.30 -15.25
CA PRO A 149 -7.37 -3.93 -16.24
C PRO A 149 -7.05 -2.43 -16.30
N ALA A 150 -7.98 -1.56 -15.95
CA ALA A 150 -7.77 -0.11 -15.88
C ALA A 150 -6.64 0.32 -14.92
N TYR A 151 -6.27 -0.55 -13.96
CA TYR A 151 -5.20 -0.27 -12.99
C TYR A 151 -3.84 -0.83 -13.37
N ARG A 152 -3.73 -1.43 -14.57
CA ARG A 152 -2.51 -2.08 -15.04
C ARG A 152 -1.29 -1.16 -14.95
N ALA A 153 -1.45 0.14 -15.19
CA ALA A 153 -0.35 1.11 -15.15
C ALA A 153 0.36 1.24 -13.79
N PHE A 154 -0.28 0.83 -12.69
CA PHE A 154 0.40 0.77 -11.39
C PHE A 154 1.44 -0.36 -11.32
N TYR A 155 1.28 -1.41 -12.14
CA TYR A 155 2.03 -2.66 -12.04
C TYR A 155 2.84 -3.01 -13.29
N ASP A 156 2.63 -2.31 -14.40
CA ASP A 156 3.32 -2.49 -15.67
C ASP A 156 3.86 -1.12 -16.17
N PRO A 157 5.18 -0.95 -16.16
CA PRO A 157 6.24 -1.89 -15.79
C PRO A 157 6.23 -2.27 -14.31
N SER A 158 6.91 -3.37 -13.96
CA SER A 158 7.00 -3.84 -12.57
C SER A 158 7.51 -2.75 -11.61
N ILE A 159 7.07 -2.81 -10.36
CA ILE A 159 7.51 -1.91 -9.29
C ILE A 159 8.96 -2.26 -8.92
N ARG A 160 9.86 -1.29 -9.00
CA ARG A 160 11.31 -1.46 -8.76
C ARG A 160 11.71 -1.13 -7.33
N THR A 161 10.89 -0.37 -6.63
CA THR A 161 11.12 -0.04 -5.22
C THR A 161 11.25 -1.33 -4.41
N PRO A 162 12.32 -1.52 -3.61
CA PRO A 162 12.50 -2.71 -2.79
C PRO A 162 11.29 -3.01 -1.91
N THR A 163 10.78 -4.26 -1.95
CA THR A 163 9.56 -4.65 -1.24
C THR A 163 9.76 -5.84 -0.30
N LEU A 164 9.08 -5.79 0.85
CA LEU A 164 8.94 -6.89 1.80
C LEU A 164 7.46 -7.17 1.98
N HIS A 165 7.05 -8.42 1.75
CA HIS A 165 5.66 -8.85 1.85
C HIS A 165 5.50 -9.86 2.99
N PHE A 166 4.51 -9.64 3.84
CA PHE A 166 4.05 -10.59 4.85
C PHE A 166 2.71 -11.15 4.44
N LEU A 167 2.62 -12.48 4.32
CA LEU A 167 1.43 -13.20 3.90
C LEU A 167 1.01 -14.18 4.99
N GLY A 168 -0.27 -14.13 5.38
CA GLY A 168 -0.83 -15.06 6.35
C GLY A 168 -1.28 -16.35 5.67
N SER A 169 -0.75 -17.51 6.11
CA SER A 169 -1.17 -18.81 5.55
C SER A 169 -2.62 -19.19 5.88
N MET A 170 -3.26 -18.45 6.79
CA MET A 170 -4.67 -18.59 7.17
C MET A 170 -5.46 -17.30 6.89
N ASP A 171 -4.96 -16.45 5.98
CA ASP A 171 -5.68 -15.25 5.59
C ASP A 171 -6.93 -15.63 4.78
N ASN A 172 -8.11 -15.32 5.32
CA ASN A 172 -9.42 -15.59 4.69
C ASN A 172 -10.11 -14.30 4.20
N VAL A 173 -9.41 -13.17 4.24
CA VAL A 173 -9.90 -11.86 3.78
C VAL A 173 -9.29 -11.50 2.46
N VAL A 174 -7.97 -11.65 2.33
CA VAL A 174 -7.25 -11.42 1.07
C VAL A 174 -6.85 -12.76 0.47
N ASP A 175 -7.29 -12.98 -0.76
CA ASP A 175 -6.95 -14.19 -1.52
C ASP A 175 -5.44 -14.28 -1.76
N GLU A 176 -4.88 -15.48 -1.58
CA GLU A 176 -3.45 -15.74 -1.75
C GLU A 176 -2.95 -15.35 -3.14
N ASN A 177 -3.73 -15.68 -4.19
CA ASN A 177 -3.33 -15.35 -5.56
C ASN A 177 -3.32 -13.83 -5.79
N ALA A 178 -4.21 -13.07 -5.14
CA ALA A 178 -4.19 -11.61 -5.23
C ALA A 178 -2.94 -11.02 -4.57
N SER A 179 -2.51 -11.58 -3.44
CA SER A 179 -1.26 -11.20 -2.78
C SER A 179 -0.03 -11.60 -3.60
N MET A 180 -0.04 -12.82 -4.17
CA MET A 180 1.07 -13.28 -5.00
C MET A 180 1.20 -12.48 -6.29
N ARG A 181 0.10 -12.06 -6.93
CA ARG A 181 0.16 -11.13 -8.06
C ARG A 181 0.83 -9.80 -7.68
N LEU A 182 0.63 -9.30 -6.45
CA LEU A 182 1.35 -8.12 -5.98
C LEU A 182 2.85 -8.38 -5.85
N VAL A 183 3.24 -9.51 -5.29
CA VAL A 183 4.66 -9.93 -5.24
C VAL A 183 5.25 -10.01 -6.63
N GLU A 184 4.56 -10.66 -7.57
CA GLU A 184 4.99 -10.80 -8.96
C GLU A 184 5.12 -9.46 -9.68
N SER A 185 4.23 -8.51 -9.39
CA SER A 185 4.31 -7.15 -9.94
C SER A 185 5.46 -6.30 -9.37
N CYS A 186 6.12 -6.78 -8.33
CA CYS A 186 7.34 -6.21 -7.76
C CYS A 186 8.59 -6.96 -8.21
N GLN A 187 8.51 -7.80 -9.25
CA GLN A 187 9.62 -8.61 -9.72
C GLN A 187 10.63 -7.79 -10.53
N GLU A 188 11.82 -8.30 -10.49
CA GLU A 188 13.09 -7.80 -10.93
C GLU A 188 13.26 -7.76 -12.46
N LEU A 189 13.86 -6.68 -12.94
CA LEU A 189 14.72 -6.74 -14.12
C LEU A 189 16.11 -7.21 -13.66
N GLU A 190 16.84 -7.91 -14.52
CA GLU A 190 18.17 -8.47 -14.24
C GLU A 190 19.07 -7.46 -13.49
N GLY A 191 19.49 -7.81 -12.25
CA GLY A 191 20.36 -6.98 -11.40
C GLY A 191 19.68 -6.17 -10.29
N GLU A 192 18.34 -6.20 -10.15
CA GLU A 192 17.62 -5.51 -9.08
C GLU A 192 17.32 -6.44 -7.87
N LYS A 193 16.92 -5.86 -6.74
CA LYS A 193 16.61 -6.64 -5.53
C LYS A 193 15.26 -7.33 -5.67
N LYS A 194 15.22 -8.65 -5.51
CA LYS A 194 13.99 -9.44 -5.49
C LYS A 194 13.07 -9.04 -4.34
N PRO A 195 11.74 -9.09 -4.54
CA PRO A 195 10.80 -8.96 -3.44
C PRO A 195 11.06 -10.05 -2.39
N ILE A 196 11.02 -9.69 -1.12
CA ILE A 196 11.15 -10.64 -0.02
C ILE A 196 9.74 -11.01 0.45
N VAL A 197 9.46 -12.31 0.54
CA VAL A 197 8.18 -12.83 1.03
C VAL A 197 8.40 -13.59 2.33
N ILE A 198 7.62 -13.26 3.34
CA ILE A 198 7.60 -13.94 4.63
C ILE A 198 6.18 -14.44 4.90
N TRP A 199 6.05 -15.76 5.01
CA TRP A 199 4.81 -16.39 5.45
C TRP A 199 4.75 -16.50 6.96
N HIS A 200 3.57 -16.22 7.52
CA HIS A 200 3.29 -16.44 8.94
C HIS A 200 2.02 -17.29 9.12
N ALA A 201 1.95 -18.05 10.21
CA ALA A 201 0.85 -18.96 10.50
C ALA A 201 -0.48 -18.28 10.91
N GLY A 202 -0.53 -16.95 10.93
CA GLY A 202 -1.75 -16.18 11.27
C GLY A 202 -2.66 -15.99 10.06
N GLY A 203 -3.86 -15.43 10.33
CA GLY A 203 -4.80 -14.95 9.33
C GLY A 203 -4.51 -13.51 8.89
N HIS A 204 -5.59 -12.73 8.67
CA HIS A 204 -5.51 -11.32 8.22
C HIS A 204 -5.09 -10.37 9.35
N VAL A 205 -3.81 -10.35 9.68
CA VAL A 205 -3.24 -9.57 10.79
C VAL A 205 -1.87 -9.03 10.44
N VAL A 206 -1.46 -7.97 11.14
CA VAL A 206 -0.05 -7.55 11.17
C VAL A 206 0.67 -8.42 12.21
N PRO A 207 1.59 -9.30 11.79
CA PRO A 207 2.28 -10.17 12.72
C PRO A 207 3.20 -9.36 13.66
N SER A 208 3.14 -9.65 14.95
CA SER A 208 3.89 -8.94 16.01
C SER A 208 4.96 -9.82 16.68
N GLY A 209 5.27 -10.98 16.08
CA GLY A 209 6.31 -11.88 16.56
C GLY A 209 7.71 -11.26 16.48
N LYS A 210 8.61 -11.67 17.36
CA LYS A 210 10.00 -11.16 17.39
C LYS A 210 10.73 -11.37 16.06
N ARG A 211 10.46 -12.51 15.38
CA ARG A 211 11.07 -12.86 14.10
C ARG A 211 10.61 -11.89 13.00
N GLU A 212 9.30 -11.67 12.91
CA GLU A 212 8.68 -10.80 11.92
C GLU A 212 9.11 -9.34 12.13
N LEU A 213 9.09 -8.86 13.37
CA LEU A 213 9.58 -7.52 13.70
C LEU A 213 11.07 -7.33 13.38
N ALA A 214 11.90 -8.34 13.67
CA ALA A 214 13.32 -8.30 13.31
C ALA A 214 13.53 -8.24 11.81
N ALA A 215 12.74 -8.97 11.02
CA ALA A 215 12.78 -8.94 9.56
C ALA A 215 12.41 -7.54 9.01
N VAL A 216 11.34 -6.92 9.54
CA VAL A 216 10.96 -5.55 9.17
C VAL A 216 12.08 -4.57 9.46
N VAL A 217 12.62 -4.59 10.69
CA VAL A 217 13.72 -3.69 11.10
C VAL A 217 14.96 -3.88 10.25
N HIS A 218 15.33 -5.13 9.97
CA HIS A 218 16.47 -5.44 9.11
C HIS A 218 16.28 -4.92 7.69
N PHE A 219 15.10 -5.17 7.10
CA PHE A 219 14.77 -4.71 5.76
C PHE A 219 14.79 -3.18 5.65
N ILE A 220 14.19 -2.48 6.60
CA ILE A 220 14.18 -1.02 6.65
C ILE A 220 15.61 -0.46 6.76
N LYS A 221 16.46 -1.04 7.62
CA LYS A 221 17.86 -0.62 7.77
C LYS A 221 18.67 -0.84 6.49
N SER A 222 18.45 -1.95 5.80
CA SER A 222 19.20 -2.32 4.59
C SER A 222 18.84 -1.48 3.37
N ASN A 223 17.67 -0.82 3.36
CA ASN A 223 17.19 -0.04 2.22
C ASN A 223 16.97 1.45 2.55
N GLY A 224 16.86 1.83 3.82
CA GLY A 224 16.55 3.21 4.23
C GLY A 224 17.74 4.15 4.33
N SER A 225 18.96 3.66 4.05
CA SER A 225 20.19 4.47 4.09
C SER A 225 20.34 5.35 2.86
#